data_3f726cec881290954a585c0947475314
#
_entry.id   3f726cec881290954a585c0947475314
#
_cell.length_a   1.000
_cell.length_b   1.000
_cell.length_c   1.000
_cell.angle_alpha   90.00
_cell.angle_beta   90.00
_cell.angle_gamma   90.00
#
_symmetry.space_group_name_H-M   'P 1'
#
loop_
_entity.id
_entity.type
_entity.pdbx_description
1 polymer ?
#
loop_
_entity_poly.entity_id
_entity_poly.type
_entity_poly.pdbx_seq_one_letter_code
_entity_poly.pdbx_strand_id
1 'polypeptide(L)'
;PLYSSAASDVYKRQAVISGSLALLSDAGHMLSDIGAIAIALWAARLTRRRPQGSWTWGWKRAEIMSAAVNGVTLLVVAILVGIEAVRRLVTPPAVGGGLVMVIAAVGVVVNVAVAWLVARANRRSLNVEGAYQHILTDLFGFIGTLVAGLVIVTTGWTRADAIASLIICGLMLRAAWSLLSQTGRILMEVAPASLDLDEVRHHLMDLDHVRSVHDLHAWTVSSDLPALSAHIVVEDSCFADGHAPILLAQIQQCLSGHFDLDHSTLQLEPPRHAGTENQTM
;
A
#
# COMPACT_ATOMS: atom_id res chain seq x y z
N PRO A 1 16.00 -5.68 18.60
CA PRO A 1 15.58 -4.26 18.73
C PRO A 1 16.70 -3.33 19.26
N LEU A 2 17.76 -3.87 19.90
CA LEU A 2 18.85 -3.06 20.50
C LEU A 2 19.89 -2.54 19.49
N TYR A 3 20.05 -3.18 18.35
CA TYR A 3 21.03 -2.77 17.32
C TYR A 3 20.61 -1.51 16.53
N SER A 4 19.31 -1.28 16.37
CA SER A 4 18.76 -0.13 15.64
C SER A 4 18.94 1.19 16.40
N SER A 5 18.79 1.19 17.74
CA SER A 5 18.92 2.40 18.56
C SER A 5 20.38 2.86 18.67
N ALA A 6 21.34 1.92 18.78
CA ALA A 6 22.76 2.26 18.87
C ALA A 6 23.30 2.88 17.56
N ALA A 7 22.89 2.36 16.40
CA ALA A 7 23.23 2.96 15.11
C ALA A 7 22.66 4.39 14.98
N SER A 8 21.38 4.58 15.33
CA SER A 8 20.73 5.90 15.33
C SER A 8 21.45 6.92 16.25
N ASP A 9 21.91 6.50 17.44
CA ASP A 9 22.59 7.38 18.39
C ASP A 9 24.01 7.74 17.94
N VAL A 10 24.71 6.84 17.26
CA VAL A 10 26.02 7.12 16.66
C VAL A 10 25.88 8.14 15.53
N TYR A 11 24.87 7.98 14.64
CA TYR A 11 24.61 8.91 13.56
C TYR A 11 24.16 10.29 14.05
N LYS A 12 23.33 10.37 15.10
CA LYS A 12 22.93 11.64 15.72
C LYS A 12 24.13 12.39 16.32
N ARG A 13 25.03 11.69 17.03
CA ARG A 13 26.23 12.29 17.59
C ARG A 13 27.19 12.79 16.49
N GLN A 14 27.33 12.03 15.40
CA GLN A 14 28.17 12.40 14.28
C GLN A 14 27.59 13.58 13.48
N ALA A 15 26.26 13.67 13.34
CA ALA A 15 25.57 14.81 12.70
C ALA A 15 25.74 16.11 13.50
N VAL A 16 25.65 16.04 14.83
CA VAL A 16 25.84 17.19 15.73
C VAL A 16 27.29 17.63 15.75
N ILE A 17 28.28 16.71 15.67
CA ILE A 17 29.72 17.01 15.70
C ILE A 17 30.21 17.53 14.34
N SER A 18 29.60 17.06 13.23
CA SER A 18 30.02 17.46 11.87
C SER A 18 29.33 18.72 11.33
N GLY A 19 28.29 19.23 12.01
CA GLY A 19 27.47 20.34 11.53
C GLY A 19 26.77 20.07 10.20
N SER A 20 26.73 18.81 9.75
CA SER A 20 26.18 18.41 8.47
C SER A 20 24.68 18.23 8.55
N LEU A 21 23.94 19.19 7.99
CA LEU A 21 22.49 19.10 7.81
C LEU A 21 22.07 17.85 7.01
N ALA A 22 22.93 17.37 6.12
CA ALA A 22 22.72 16.15 5.33
C ALA A 22 22.63 14.90 6.22
N LEU A 23 23.52 14.75 7.20
CA LEU A 23 23.49 13.65 8.16
C LEU A 23 22.30 13.73 9.11
N LEU A 24 21.84 14.94 9.47
CA LEU A 24 20.64 15.12 10.28
C LEU A 24 19.37 14.76 9.49
N SER A 25 19.33 15.12 8.20
CA SER A 25 18.25 14.73 7.29
C SER A 25 18.19 13.23 7.11
N ASP A 26 19.35 12.58 6.91
CA ASP A 26 19.47 11.13 6.73
C ASP A 26 19.07 10.37 8.02
N ALA A 27 19.51 10.84 9.18
CA ALA A 27 19.08 10.28 10.48
C ALA A 27 17.57 10.47 10.74
N GLY A 28 16.98 11.58 10.29
CA GLY A 28 15.55 11.85 10.34
C GLY A 28 14.77 10.88 9.42
N HIS A 29 15.30 10.59 8.25
CA HIS A 29 14.75 9.64 7.30
C HIS A 29 14.73 8.22 7.89
N MET A 30 15.88 7.74 8.36
CA MET A 30 15.98 6.42 9.02
C MET A 30 15.05 6.28 10.23
N LEU A 31 14.84 7.35 11.00
CA LEU A 31 13.91 7.32 12.14
C LEU A 31 12.45 7.23 11.69
N SER A 32 12.10 7.91 10.59
CA SER A 32 10.79 7.81 9.95
C SER A 32 10.51 6.39 9.44
N ASP A 33 11.52 5.75 8.83
CA ASP A 33 11.41 4.39 8.29
C ASP A 33 11.19 3.36 9.40
N ILE A 34 11.95 3.47 10.49
CA ILE A 34 11.75 2.64 11.69
C ILE A 34 10.35 2.84 12.27
N GLY A 35 9.87 4.09 12.30
CA GLY A 35 8.51 4.43 12.75
C GLY A 35 7.45 3.79 11.85
N ALA A 36 7.61 3.87 10.54
CA ALA A 36 6.70 3.26 9.56
C ALA A 36 6.63 1.74 9.70
N ILE A 37 7.79 1.07 9.84
CA ILE A 37 7.85 -0.38 10.07
C ILE A 37 7.20 -0.75 11.41
N ALA A 38 7.43 0.01 12.48
CA ALA A 38 6.83 -0.24 13.77
C ALA A 38 5.29 -0.12 13.73
N ILE A 39 4.76 0.90 13.05
CA ILE A 39 3.31 1.10 12.83
C ILE A 39 2.74 -0.05 12.01
N ALA A 40 3.43 -0.47 10.94
CA ALA A 40 3.00 -1.58 10.09
C ALA A 40 2.93 -2.91 10.87
N LEU A 41 3.94 -3.22 11.68
CA LEU A 41 3.96 -4.40 12.54
C LEU A 41 2.87 -4.36 13.63
N TRP A 42 2.62 -3.18 14.19
CA TRP A 42 1.55 -3.00 15.17
C TRP A 42 0.17 -3.18 14.52
N ALA A 43 -0.06 -2.59 13.36
CA ALA A 43 -1.28 -2.79 12.58
C ALA A 43 -1.49 -4.26 12.23
N ALA A 44 -0.46 -4.96 11.75
CA ALA A 44 -0.50 -6.39 11.46
C ALA A 44 -0.85 -7.27 12.69
N ARG A 45 -0.47 -6.84 13.89
CA ARG A 45 -0.91 -7.50 15.14
C ARG A 45 -2.37 -7.20 15.46
N LEU A 46 -2.83 -5.98 15.20
CA LEU A 46 -4.22 -5.61 15.43
C LEU A 46 -5.19 -6.37 14.51
N THR A 47 -4.85 -6.57 13.24
CA THR A 47 -5.69 -7.28 12.27
C THR A 47 -5.96 -8.74 12.67
N ARG A 48 -5.10 -9.34 13.50
CA ARG A 48 -5.29 -10.71 14.03
C ARG A 48 -6.29 -10.80 15.18
N ARG A 49 -6.74 -9.67 15.74
CA ARG A 49 -7.74 -9.67 16.80
C ARG A 49 -9.10 -10.04 16.25
N ARG A 50 -9.80 -10.90 16.96
CA ARG A 50 -11.15 -11.32 16.59
C ARG A 50 -12.14 -10.16 16.68
N PRO A 51 -13.16 -10.10 15.80
CA PRO A 51 -14.27 -9.17 15.92
C PRO A 51 -14.92 -9.23 17.29
N GLN A 52 -15.25 -8.08 17.89
CA GLN A 52 -15.89 -7.98 19.21
C GLN A 52 -16.77 -6.74 19.27
N GLY A 53 -17.98 -6.90 19.80
CA GLY A 53 -18.94 -5.80 20.02
C GLY A 53 -19.27 -5.05 18.73
N SER A 54 -19.11 -3.73 18.74
CA SER A 54 -19.37 -2.86 17.57
C SER A 54 -18.33 -2.99 16.44
N TRP A 55 -17.19 -3.67 16.69
CA TRP A 55 -16.14 -3.91 15.70
C TRP A 55 -16.44 -5.19 14.91
N THR A 56 -17.46 -5.14 14.03
CA THR A 56 -17.97 -6.32 13.31
C THR A 56 -16.94 -6.95 12.37
N TRP A 57 -16.08 -6.14 11.76
CA TRP A 57 -14.93 -6.59 10.96
C TRP A 57 -13.63 -6.67 11.77
N GLY A 58 -13.69 -6.49 13.10
CA GLY A 58 -12.51 -6.37 13.94
C GLY A 58 -11.64 -5.17 13.54
N TRP A 59 -10.32 -5.36 13.57
CA TRP A 59 -9.32 -4.34 13.23
C TRP A 59 -8.74 -4.52 11.81
N LYS A 60 -9.48 -5.17 10.91
CA LYS A 60 -9.00 -5.47 9.55
C LYS A 60 -8.54 -4.21 8.80
N ARG A 61 -9.26 -3.08 8.93
CA ARG A 61 -8.91 -1.80 8.30
C ARG A 61 -7.70 -1.09 8.94
N ALA A 62 -7.14 -1.58 10.07
CA ALA A 62 -5.93 -1.01 10.66
C ALA A 62 -4.72 -1.12 9.72
N GLU A 63 -4.65 -2.17 8.89
CA GLU A 63 -3.63 -2.32 7.86
C GLU A 63 -3.71 -1.21 6.82
N ILE A 64 -4.91 -0.90 6.33
CA ILE A 64 -5.15 0.13 5.33
C ILE A 64 -4.80 1.52 5.88
N MET A 65 -5.19 1.80 7.15
CA MET A 65 -4.85 3.04 7.83
C MET A 65 -3.33 3.20 8.02
N SER A 66 -2.64 2.11 8.38
CA SER A 66 -1.18 2.09 8.48
C SER A 66 -0.51 2.39 7.13
N ALA A 67 -0.99 1.77 6.05
CA ALA A 67 -0.50 2.03 4.70
C ALA A 67 -0.75 3.49 4.27
N ALA A 68 -1.92 4.06 4.61
CA ALA A 68 -2.23 5.46 4.33
C ALA A 68 -1.27 6.41 5.08
N VAL A 69 -1.02 6.17 6.37
CA VAL A 69 -0.06 6.95 7.17
C VAL A 69 1.34 6.89 6.56
N ASN A 70 1.79 5.69 6.14
CA ASN A 70 3.08 5.54 5.48
C ASN A 70 3.13 6.30 4.14
N GLY A 71 2.07 6.24 3.33
CA GLY A 71 1.95 7.00 2.08
C GLY A 71 2.02 8.51 2.28
N VAL A 72 1.34 9.05 3.31
CA VAL A 72 1.41 10.48 3.67
C VAL A 72 2.81 10.86 4.13
N THR A 73 3.44 10.04 4.98
CA THR A 73 4.81 10.27 5.44
C THR A 73 5.78 10.31 4.28
N LEU A 74 5.70 9.35 3.36
CA LEU A 74 6.53 9.29 2.16
C LEU A 74 6.32 10.53 1.26
N LEU A 75 5.07 10.98 1.10
CA LEU A 75 4.75 12.20 0.35
C LEU A 75 5.39 13.45 0.97
N VAL A 76 5.27 13.61 2.29
CA VAL A 76 5.85 14.75 3.02
C VAL A 76 7.37 14.75 2.88
N VAL A 77 8.02 13.60 3.09
CA VAL A 77 9.47 13.46 2.95
C VAL A 77 9.91 13.76 1.52
N ALA A 78 9.20 13.25 0.52
CA ALA A 78 9.51 13.53 -0.90
C ALA A 78 9.44 15.03 -1.22
N ILE A 79 8.43 15.74 -0.70
CA ILE A 79 8.32 17.20 -0.89
C ILE A 79 9.51 17.94 -0.23
N LEU A 80 9.86 17.57 1.01
CA LEU A 80 10.99 18.19 1.72
C LEU A 80 12.31 17.95 1.01
N VAL A 81 12.57 16.72 0.59
CA VAL A 81 13.77 16.35 -0.20
C VAL A 81 13.79 17.11 -1.53
N GLY A 82 12.65 17.20 -2.22
CA GLY A 82 12.52 17.93 -3.48
C GLY A 82 12.86 19.43 -3.33
N ILE A 83 12.33 20.09 -2.30
CA ILE A 83 12.63 21.49 -2.00
C ILE A 83 14.14 21.68 -1.75
N GLU A 84 14.73 20.80 -0.93
CA GLU A 84 16.16 20.88 -0.62
C GLU A 84 17.02 20.59 -1.85
N ALA A 85 16.65 19.63 -2.69
CA ALA A 85 17.35 19.31 -3.93
C ALA A 85 17.32 20.50 -4.91
N VAL A 86 16.20 21.20 -5.04
CA VAL A 86 16.10 22.43 -5.87
C VAL A 86 17.00 23.53 -5.31
N ARG A 87 17.03 23.73 -3.99
CA ARG A 87 17.92 24.68 -3.35
C ARG A 87 19.40 24.38 -3.64
N ARG A 88 19.81 23.11 -3.50
CA ARG A 88 21.18 22.66 -3.80
C ARG A 88 21.55 22.76 -5.28
N LEU A 89 20.57 22.69 -6.17
CA LEU A 89 20.80 22.91 -7.60
C LEU A 89 21.20 24.37 -7.88
N VAL A 90 20.56 25.31 -7.17
CA VAL A 90 20.83 26.76 -7.31
C VAL A 90 22.11 27.18 -6.56
N THR A 91 22.23 26.71 -5.30
CA THR A 91 23.37 27.03 -4.42
C THR A 91 24.00 25.70 -3.93
N PRO A 92 24.89 25.11 -4.75
CA PRO A 92 25.52 23.83 -4.40
C PRO A 92 26.39 23.97 -3.16
N PRO A 93 26.20 23.16 -2.12
CA PRO A 93 27.09 23.15 -0.97
C PRO A 93 28.46 22.53 -1.35
N ALA A 94 29.52 22.93 -0.63
CA ALA A 94 30.82 22.26 -0.74
C ALA A 94 30.70 20.88 -0.05
N VAL A 95 30.51 19.84 -0.83
CA VAL A 95 30.34 18.46 -0.31
C VAL A 95 31.63 17.69 -0.47
N GLY A 96 32.15 17.10 0.62
CA GLY A 96 33.27 16.16 0.58
C GLY A 96 32.83 14.82 -0.03
N GLY A 97 32.99 14.64 -1.34
CA GLY A 97 32.47 13.48 -2.08
C GLY A 97 32.90 12.11 -1.54
N GLY A 98 34.07 12.00 -0.91
CA GLY A 98 34.57 10.74 -0.36
C GLY A 98 33.73 10.17 0.82
N LEU A 99 33.33 11.05 1.75
CA LEU A 99 32.50 10.63 2.90
C LEU A 99 31.09 10.22 2.44
N VAL A 100 30.52 10.97 1.50
CA VAL A 100 29.22 10.66 0.90
C VAL A 100 29.23 9.29 0.24
N MET A 101 30.29 8.94 -0.50
CA MET A 101 30.42 7.64 -1.14
C MET A 101 30.48 6.48 -0.14
N VAL A 102 31.23 6.63 0.98
CA VAL A 102 31.31 5.58 2.01
C VAL A 102 29.94 5.34 2.65
N ILE A 103 29.23 6.40 3.02
CA ILE A 103 27.90 6.31 3.62
C ILE A 103 26.91 5.67 2.63
N ALA A 104 26.92 6.12 1.38
CA ALA A 104 26.06 5.57 0.33
C ALA A 104 26.34 4.07 0.08
N ALA A 105 27.61 3.66 0.05
CA ALA A 105 27.98 2.25 -0.12
C ALA A 105 27.47 1.38 1.03
N VAL A 106 27.58 1.83 2.28
CA VAL A 106 27.00 1.13 3.44
C VAL A 106 25.49 1.07 3.33
N GLY A 107 24.82 2.15 2.94
CA GLY A 107 23.38 2.20 2.69
C GLY A 107 22.93 1.17 1.63
N VAL A 108 23.65 1.07 0.52
CA VAL A 108 23.38 0.07 -0.52
C VAL A 108 23.44 -1.35 0.05
N VAL A 109 24.51 -1.69 0.78
CA VAL A 109 24.68 -3.04 1.35
C VAL A 109 23.55 -3.37 2.32
N VAL A 110 23.19 -2.45 3.21
CA VAL A 110 22.11 -2.65 4.20
C VAL A 110 20.77 -2.81 3.48
N ASN A 111 20.44 -1.94 2.52
CA ASN A 111 19.15 -2.00 1.83
C ASN A 111 19.04 -3.24 0.92
N VAL A 112 20.11 -3.70 0.29
CA VAL A 112 20.12 -4.98 -0.45
C VAL A 112 19.80 -6.15 0.49
N ALA A 113 20.43 -6.19 1.68
CA ALA A 113 20.18 -7.25 2.65
C ALA A 113 18.73 -7.23 3.14
N VAL A 114 18.18 -6.05 3.45
CA VAL A 114 16.79 -5.91 3.91
C VAL A 114 15.79 -6.21 2.79
N ALA A 115 16.03 -5.73 1.57
CA ALA A 115 15.20 -6.05 0.40
C ALA A 115 15.14 -7.55 0.14
N TRP A 116 16.28 -8.24 0.25
CA TRP A 116 16.35 -9.69 0.10
C TRP A 116 15.55 -10.43 1.18
N LEU A 117 15.61 -9.99 2.45
CA LEU A 117 14.83 -10.55 3.54
C LEU A 117 13.33 -10.36 3.33
N VAL A 118 12.91 -9.15 2.94
CA VAL A 118 11.48 -8.81 2.73
C VAL A 118 10.94 -9.48 1.47
N ALA A 119 11.75 -9.64 0.42
CA ALA A 119 11.37 -10.36 -0.79
C ALA A 119 10.98 -11.83 -0.54
N ARG A 120 11.47 -12.43 0.54
CA ARG A 120 11.10 -13.79 0.98
C ARG A 120 9.82 -13.83 1.83
N ALA A 121 9.32 -12.69 2.29
CA ALA A 121 8.06 -12.62 3.03
C ALA A 121 6.84 -12.71 2.08
N ASN A 122 5.68 -13.01 2.64
CA ASN A 122 4.43 -13.04 1.86
C ASN A 122 4.01 -11.62 1.47
N ARG A 123 4.20 -11.23 0.20
CA ARG A 123 3.91 -9.90 -0.35
C ARG A 123 2.44 -9.68 -0.74
N ARG A 124 1.53 -10.58 -0.39
CA ARG A 124 0.09 -10.37 -0.62
C ARG A 124 -0.51 -9.27 0.26
N SER A 125 0.16 -8.93 1.38
CA SER A 125 -0.25 -7.82 2.23
C SER A 125 0.27 -6.49 1.66
N LEU A 126 -0.62 -5.48 1.54
CA LEU A 126 -0.26 -4.10 1.12
C LEU A 126 0.81 -3.49 2.01
N ASN A 127 0.84 -3.84 3.30
CA ASN A 127 1.88 -3.40 4.24
C ASN A 127 3.27 -3.94 3.86
N VAL A 128 3.36 -5.22 3.52
CA VAL A 128 4.64 -5.85 3.13
C VAL A 128 5.09 -5.33 1.77
N GLU A 129 4.17 -5.19 0.83
CA GLU A 129 4.47 -4.62 -0.48
C GLU A 129 4.88 -3.15 -0.38
N GLY A 130 4.18 -2.34 0.42
CA GLY A 130 4.55 -0.95 0.70
C GLY A 130 5.94 -0.82 1.33
N ALA A 131 6.26 -1.68 2.32
CA ALA A 131 7.58 -1.72 2.94
C ALA A 131 8.67 -2.12 1.92
N TYR A 132 8.40 -3.09 1.05
CA TYR A 132 9.33 -3.52 0.01
C TYR A 132 9.60 -2.41 -1.02
N GLN A 133 8.57 -1.72 -1.48
CA GLN A 133 8.71 -0.58 -2.40
C GLN A 133 9.49 0.58 -1.76
N HIS A 134 9.28 0.82 -0.48
CA HIS A 134 10.05 1.82 0.27
C HIS A 134 11.54 1.46 0.30
N ILE A 135 11.89 0.22 0.69
CA ILE A 135 13.27 -0.26 0.73
C ILE A 135 13.94 -0.19 -0.66
N LEU A 136 13.20 -0.50 -1.73
CA LEU A 136 13.72 -0.35 -3.09
C LEU A 136 13.97 1.11 -3.46
N THR A 137 13.10 2.03 -3.05
CA THR A 137 13.26 3.46 -3.29
C THR A 137 14.52 3.98 -2.58
N ASP A 138 14.74 3.56 -1.32
CA ASP A 138 15.94 3.89 -0.56
C ASP A 138 17.21 3.32 -1.21
N LEU A 139 17.15 2.06 -1.67
CA LEU A 139 18.25 1.43 -2.39
C LEU A 139 18.64 2.22 -3.66
N PHE A 140 17.64 2.62 -4.46
CA PHE A 140 17.88 3.48 -5.62
C PHE A 140 18.42 4.84 -5.21
N GLY A 141 17.98 5.37 -4.05
CA GLY A 141 18.50 6.58 -3.45
C GLY A 141 19.99 6.49 -3.15
N PHE A 142 20.39 5.44 -2.45
CA PHE A 142 21.80 5.21 -2.12
C PHE A 142 22.67 4.95 -3.36
N ILE A 143 22.15 4.21 -4.35
CA ILE A 143 22.85 4.02 -5.62
C ILE A 143 23.02 5.36 -6.36
N GLY A 144 21.97 6.18 -6.42
CA GLY A 144 22.01 7.51 -7.03
C GLY A 144 23.04 8.43 -6.33
N THR A 145 23.05 8.42 -5.00
CA THR A 145 24.02 9.18 -4.18
C THR A 145 25.45 8.67 -4.39
N LEU A 146 25.65 7.35 -4.53
CA LEU A 146 26.96 6.76 -4.81
C LEU A 146 27.50 7.22 -6.19
N VAL A 147 26.62 7.16 -7.21
CA VAL A 147 26.96 7.63 -8.57
C VAL A 147 27.26 9.13 -8.57
N ALA A 148 26.41 9.93 -7.89
CA ALA A 148 26.64 11.37 -7.75
C ALA A 148 27.95 11.67 -7.04
N GLY A 149 28.27 10.96 -5.94
CA GLY A 149 29.54 11.07 -5.22
C GLY A 149 30.76 10.77 -6.12
N LEU A 150 30.67 9.72 -6.95
CA LEU A 150 31.69 9.36 -7.91
C LEU A 150 31.90 10.50 -8.95
N VAL A 151 30.82 11.04 -9.49
CA VAL A 151 30.87 12.17 -10.44
C VAL A 151 31.51 13.39 -9.79
N ILE A 152 31.17 13.72 -8.53
CA ILE A 152 31.75 14.86 -7.80
C ILE A 152 33.26 14.65 -7.61
N VAL A 153 33.69 13.45 -7.20
CA VAL A 153 35.12 13.16 -6.98
C VAL A 153 35.92 13.22 -8.28
N THR A 154 35.35 12.74 -9.39
CA THR A 154 36.08 12.66 -10.67
C THR A 154 36.03 13.96 -11.48
N THR A 155 34.96 14.74 -11.41
CA THR A 155 34.73 15.91 -12.27
C THR A 155 34.64 17.22 -11.51
N GLY A 156 34.52 17.21 -10.17
CA GLY A 156 34.24 18.40 -9.36
C GLY A 156 32.82 18.96 -9.52
N TRP A 157 31.93 18.30 -10.25
CA TRP A 157 30.59 18.80 -10.54
C TRP A 157 29.59 18.53 -9.39
N THR A 158 29.51 19.47 -8.45
CA THR A 158 28.75 19.35 -7.20
C THR A 158 27.22 19.29 -7.41
N ARG A 159 26.69 19.71 -8.57
CA ARG A 159 25.27 19.65 -8.89
C ARG A 159 24.75 18.21 -9.16
N ALA A 160 25.65 17.25 -9.34
CA ALA A 160 25.28 15.85 -9.56
C ALA A 160 24.45 15.28 -8.42
N ASP A 161 24.75 15.62 -7.16
CA ASP A 161 24.00 15.22 -5.96
C ASP A 161 22.56 15.75 -5.99
N ALA A 162 22.37 17.02 -6.33
CA ALA A 162 21.05 17.63 -6.43
C ALA A 162 20.18 16.99 -7.53
N ILE A 163 20.77 16.62 -8.66
CA ILE A 163 20.06 15.93 -9.76
C ILE A 163 19.67 14.51 -9.32
N ALA A 164 20.58 13.77 -8.70
CA ALA A 164 20.26 12.45 -8.15
C ALA A 164 19.10 12.53 -7.14
N SER A 165 19.15 13.51 -6.23
CA SER A 165 18.09 13.76 -5.24
C SER A 165 16.75 14.10 -5.89
N LEU A 166 16.70 14.84 -7.00
CA LEU A 166 15.45 15.11 -7.74
C LEU A 166 14.89 13.86 -8.40
N ILE A 167 15.74 13.00 -8.94
CA ILE A 167 15.29 11.71 -9.51
C ILE A 167 14.66 10.84 -8.42
N ILE A 168 15.34 10.75 -7.27
CA ILE A 168 14.83 10.00 -6.10
C ILE A 168 13.51 10.60 -5.62
N CYS A 169 13.40 11.92 -5.52
CA CYS A 169 12.16 12.61 -5.17
C CYS A 169 11.02 12.22 -6.13
N GLY A 170 11.25 12.16 -7.44
CA GLY A 170 10.28 11.71 -8.43
C GLY A 170 9.81 10.27 -8.21
N LEU A 171 10.73 9.36 -7.88
CA LEU A 171 10.41 7.97 -7.55
C LEU A 171 9.59 7.87 -6.25
N MET A 172 9.95 8.64 -5.21
CA MET A 172 9.22 8.70 -3.94
C MET A 172 7.80 9.25 -4.14
N LEU A 173 7.63 10.32 -4.92
CA LEU A 173 6.31 10.87 -5.24
C LEU A 173 5.42 9.85 -5.96
N ARG A 174 5.99 9.11 -6.92
CA ARG A 174 5.27 8.04 -7.62
C ARG A 174 4.85 6.93 -6.65
N ALA A 175 5.73 6.48 -5.77
CA ALA A 175 5.44 5.45 -4.78
C ALA A 175 4.37 5.92 -3.78
N ALA A 176 4.49 7.15 -3.26
CA ALA A 176 3.51 7.76 -2.37
C ALA A 176 2.12 7.85 -3.04
N TRP A 177 2.07 8.31 -4.29
CA TRP A 177 0.83 8.38 -5.06
C TRP A 177 0.18 7.01 -5.26
N SER A 178 0.96 6.00 -5.64
CA SER A 178 0.48 4.62 -5.80
C SER A 178 -0.14 4.10 -4.51
N LEU A 179 0.56 4.25 -3.38
CA LEU A 179 0.09 3.77 -2.07
C LEU A 179 -1.16 4.52 -1.60
N LEU A 180 -1.17 5.85 -1.71
CA LEU A 180 -2.32 6.68 -1.32
C LEU A 180 -3.54 6.45 -2.22
N SER A 181 -3.34 6.25 -3.51
CA SER A 181 -4.42 5.93 -4.45
C SER A 181 -5.05 4.57 -4.11
N GLN A 182 -4.23 3.54 -3.83
CA GLN A 182 -4.73 2.22 -3.46
C GLN A 182 -5.49 2.25 -2.13
N THR A 183 -4.92 2.89 -1.11
CA THR A 183 -5.57 3.01 0.20
C THR A 183 -6.85 3.87 0.12
N GLY A 184 -6.82 4.95 -0.66
CA GLY A 184 -7.98 5.80 -0.91
C GLY A 184 -9.12 5.03 -1.58
N ARG A 185 -8.83 4.21 -2.60
CA ARG A 185 -9.84 3.36 -3.26
C ARG A 185 -10.51 2.41 -2.27
N ILE A 186 -9.73 1.78 -1.37
CA ILE A 186 -10.27 0.87 -0.35
C ILE A 186 -11.13 1.62 0.67
N LEU A 187 -10.68 2.80 1.12
CA LEU A 187 -11.44 3.62 2.08
C LEU A 187 -12.74 4.18 1.49
N MET A 188 -12.75 4.47 0.18
CA MET A 188 -13.92 4.91 -0.57
C MET A 188 -14.81 3.75 -1.04
N GLU A 189 -14.50 2.51 -0.62
CA GLU A 189 -15.27 1.32 -0.96
C GLU A 189 -15.41 1.07 -2.47
N VAL A 190 -14.39 1.48 -3.24
CA VAL A 190 -14.34 1.20 -4.69
C VAL A 190 -14.10 -0.28 -4.90
N ALA A 191 -14.74 -0.85 -5.91
CA ALA A 191 -14.57 -2.26 -6.28
C ALA A 191 -13.09 -2.62 -6.48
N PRO A 192 -12.66 -3.84 -6.08
CA PRO A 192 -11.32 -4.34 -6.33
C PRO A 192 -10.94 -4.17 -7.79
N ALA A 193 -9.70 -3.72 -8.07
CA ALA A 193 -9.27 -3.50 -9.45
C ALA A 193 -9.17 -4.80 -10.29
N SER A 194 -9.12 -5.95 -9.63
CA SER A 194 -9.11 -7.27 -10.24
C SER A 194 -10.50 -7.82 -10.55
N LEU A 195 -11.57 -7.11 -10.14
CA LEU A 195 -12.95 -7.56 -10.26
C LEU A 195 -13.70 -6.70 -11.28
N ASP A 196 -14.14 -7.33 -12.37
CA ASP A 196 -15.07 -6.72 -13.32
C ASP A 196 -16.52 -7.04 -12.91
N LEU A 197 -17.25 -6.00 -12.48
CA LEU A 197 -18.64 -6.15 -12.01
C LEU A 197 -19.60 -6.54 -13.15
N ASP A 198 -19.31 -6.17 -14.39
CA ASP A 198 -20.13 -6.58 -15.53
C ASP A 198 -19.94 -8.07 -15.82
N GLU A 199 -18.70 -8.56 -15.72
CA GLU A 199 -18.41 -10.00 -15.82
C GLU A 199 -19.08 -10.80 -14.70
N VAL A 200 -19.01 -10.32 -13.45
CA VAL A 200 -19.75 -10.93 -12.32
C VAL A 200 -21.23 -10.98 -12.60
N ARG A 201 -21.82 -9.88 -13.06
CA ARG A 201 -23.24 -9.81 -13.40
C ARG A 201 -23.61 -10.81 -14.49
N HIS A 202 -22.83 -10.92 -15.56
CA HIS A 202 -23.07 -11.89 -16.63
C HIS A 202 -23.02 -13.32 -16.12
N HIS A 203 -22.02 -13.71 -15.34
CA HIS A 203 -21.92 -15.05 -14.76
C HIS A 203 -23.11 -15.39 -13.85
N LEU A 204 -23.60 -14.42 -13.08
CA LEU A 204 -24.77 -14.62 -12.24
C LEU A 204 -26.06 -14.78 -13.05
N MET A 205 -26.18 -14.02 -14.16
CA MET A 205 -27.35 -14.08 -15.04
C MET A 205 -27.38 -15.36 -15.91
N ASP A 206 -26.23 -16.00 -16.12
CA ASP A 206 -26.14 -17.27 -16.86
C ASP A 206 -26.56 -18.49 -16.00
N LEU A 207 -26.79 -18.30 -14.70
CA LEU A 207 -27.28 -19.36 -13.83
C LEU A 207 -28.78 -19.59 -14.07
N ASP A 208 -29.18 -20.86 -14.07
CA ASP A 208 -30.57 -21.25 -14.21
C ASP A 208 -31.48 -20.59 -13.13
N HIS A 209 -32.68 -20.19 -13.49
CA HIS A 209 -33.64 -19.51 -12.63
C HIS A 209 -33.30 -18.08 -12.22
N VAL A 210 -32.15 -17.51 -12.55
CA VAL A 210 -31.83 -16.11 -12.33
C VAL A 210 -32.41 -15.27 -13.46
N ARG A 211 -33.17 -14.22 -13.12
CA ARG A 211 -33.82 -13.32 -14.08
C ARG A 211 -33.13 -11.99 -14.22
N SER A 212 -32.65 -11.43 -13.11
CA SER A 212 -31.88 -10.18 -13.12
C SER A 212 -31.04 -10.05 -11.85
N VAL A 213 -30.00 -9.21 -11.93
CA VAL A 213 -29.13 -8.86 -10.80
C VAL A 213 -29.08 -7.34 -10.71
N HIS A 214 -29.41 -6.80 -9.54
CA HIS A 214 -29.34 -5.37 -9.27
C HIS A 214 -28.70 -5.09 -7.89
N ASP A 215 -28.45 -3.85 -7.58
CA ASP A 215 -27.78 -3.40 -6.34
C ASP A 215 -26.49 -4.19 -6.07
N LEU A 216 -25.71 -4.39 -7.15
CA LEU A 216 -24.46 -5.15 -7.12
C LEU A 216 -23.33 -4.22 -6.68
N HIS A 217 -22.86 -4.42 -5.45
CA HIS A 217 -21.74 -3.69 -4.87
C HIS A 217 -20.62 -4.64 -4.50
N ALA A 218 -19.38 -4.20 -4.75
CA ALA A 218 -18.21 -4.91 -4.26
C ALA A 218 -17.23 -3.90 -3.67
N TRP A 219 -16.56 -4.29 -2.60
CA TRP A 219 -15.56 -3.48 -1.91
C TRP A 219 -14.49 -4.35 -1.27
N THR A 220 -13.42 -3.72 -0.79
CA THR A 220 -12.36 -4.41 -0.08
C THR A 220 -12.38 -3.98 1.40
N VAL A 221 -12.43 -4.94 2.31
CA VAL A 221 -12.37 -4.68 3.76
C VAL A 221 -10.93 -4.57 4.23
N SER A 222 -10.07 -5.49 3.77
CA SER A 222 -8.61 -5.52 3.97
C SER A 222 -7.97 -6.10 2.71
N SER A 223 -6.65 -6.04 2.60
CA SER A 223 -5.91 -6.47 1.39
C SER A 223 -6.27 -7.87 0.88
N ASP A 224 -6.73 -8.74 1.77
CA ASP A 224 -7.04 -10.15 1.54
C ASP A 224 -8.54 -10.48 1.67
N LEU A 225 -9.42 -9.48 1.84
CA LEU A 225 -10.82 -9.70 2.10
C LEU A 225 -11.72 -8.82 1.20
N PRO A 226 -11.91 -9.22 -0.06
CA PRO A 226 -12.96 -8.65 -0.88
C PRO A 226 -14.33 -9.11 -0.38
N ALA A 227 -15.32 -8.24 -0.49
CA ALA A 227 -16.70 -8.50 -0.13
C ALA A 227 -17.64 -8.04 -1.25
N LEU A 228 -18.80 -8.69 -1.36
CA LEU A 228 -19.82 -8.39 -2.35
C LEU A 228 -21.21 -8.44 -1.73
N SER A 229 -22.07 -7.51 -2.13
CA SER A 229 -23.52 -7.62 -1.92
C SER A 229 -24.26 -7.50 -3.26
N ALA A 230 -25.38 -8.22 -3.37
CA ALA A 230 -26.23 -8.13 -4.54
C ALA A 230 -27.66 -8.58 -4.23
N HIS A 231 -28.62 -8.00 -4.97
CA HIS A 231 -29.99 -8.48 -5.05
C HIS A 231 -30.16 -9.28 -6.34
N ILE A 232 -30.67 -10.49 -6.21
CA ILE A 232 -30.79 -11.45 -7.30
C ILE A 232 -32.26 -11.84 -7.45
N VAL A 233 -32.85 -11.38 -8.53
CA VAL A 233 -34.23 -11.73 -8.85
C VAL A 233 -34.26 -13.12 -9.46
N VAL A 234 -35.01 -14.02 -8.81
CA VAL A 234 -35.14 -15.42 -9.22
C VAL A 234 -36.59 -15.78 -9.49
N GLU A 235 -36.81 -16.89 -10.15
CA GLU A 235 -38.19 -17.37 -10.45
C GLU A 235 -38.99 -17.64 -9.17
N ASP A 236 -40.31 -17.30 -9.19
CA ASP A 236 -41.21 -17.53 -8.06
C ASP A 236 -41.24 -19.01 -7.63
N SER A 237 -41.06 -19.93 -8.59
CA SER A 237 -41.01 -21.37 -8.35
C SER A 237 -39.94 -21.76 -7.33
N CYS A 238 -38.76 -21.11 -7.34
CA CYS A 238 -37.65 -21.40 -6.44
C CYS A 238 -38.02 -21.25 -4.95
N PHE A 239 -38.97 -20.37 -4.64
CA PHE A 239 -39.44 -20.17 -3.27
C PHE A 239 -40.51 -21.20 -2.87
N ALA A 240 -41.27 -21.74 -3.84
CA ALA A 240 -42.37 -22.68 -3.60
C ALA A 240 -41.86 -24.12 -3.48
N ASP A 241 -40.87 -24.52 -4.25
CA ASP A 241 -40.34 -25.89 -4.34
C ASP A 241 -39.10 -26.15 -3.46
N GLY A 242 -38.61 -25.12 -2.73
CA GLY A 242 -37.43 -25.23 -1.87
C GLY A 242 -36.08 -25.13 -2.62
N HIS A 243 -36.10 -24.70 -3.87
CA HIS A 243 -34.86 -24.56 -4.68
C HIS A 243 -33.99 -23.37 -4.28
N ALA A 244 -34.53 -22.31 -3.68
CA ALA A 244 -33.82 -21.11 -3.33
C ALA A 244 -32.53 -21.33 -2.51
N PRO A 245 -32.46 -22.20 -1.48
CA PRO A 245 -31.20 -22.48 -0.77
C PRO A 245 -30.14 -23.16 -1.63
N ILE A 246 -30.54 -24.00 -2.58
CA ILE A 246 -29.65 -24.70 -3.50
C ILE A 246 -29.03 -23.68 -4.48
N LEU A 247 -29.87 -22.82 -5.05
CA LEU A 247 -29.46 -21.76 -5.94
C LEU A 247 -28.50 -20.77 -5.24
N LEU A 248 -28.79 -20.39 -3.99
CA LEU A 248 -27.91 -19.56 -3.18
C LEU A 248 -26.51 -20.19 -3.04
N ALA A 249 -26.43 -21.50 -2.76
CA ALA A 249 -25.17 -22.21 -2.66
C ALA A 249 -24.41 -22.25 -4.01
N GLN A 250 -25.12 -22.44 -5.12
CA GLN A 250 -24.53 -22.39 -6.46
C GLN A 250 -23.98 -21.01 -6.80
N ILE A 251 -24.69 -19.93 -6.47
CA ILE A 251 -24.24 -18.55 -6.65
C ILE A 251 -22.98 -18.29 -5.82
N GLN A 252 -22.97 -18.68 -4.55
CA GLN A 252 -21.80 -18.51 -3.68
C GLN A 252 -20.59 -19.30 -4.19
N GLN A 253 -20.81 -20.51 -4.70
CA GLN A 253 -19.77 -21.33 -5.31
C GLN A 253 -19.23 -20.70 -6.61
N CYS A 254 -20.09 -20.11 -7.43
CA CYS A 254 -19.69 -19.35 -8.62
C CYS A 254 -18.82 -18.17 -8.24
N LEU A 255 -19.22 -17.36 -7.25
CA LEU A 255 -18.47 -16.19 -6.79
C LEU A 255 -17.11 -16.57 -6.22
N SER A 256 -17.03 -17.61 -5.38
CA SER A 256 -15.75 -18.03 -4.78
C SER A 256 -14.83 -18.71 -5.80
N GLY A 257 -15.39 -19.49 -6.73
CA GLY A 257 -14.60 -20.27 -7.70
C GLY A 257 -14.05 -19.47 -8.87
N HIS A 258 -14.79 -18.47 -9.36
CA HIS A 258 -14.38 -17.68 -10.53
C HIS A 258 -13.80 -16.31 -10.18
N PHE A 259 -14.22 -15.73 -9.03
CA PHE A 259 -13.88 -14.34 -8.70
C PHE A 259 -13.12 -14.17 -7.37
N ASP A 260 -12.78 -15.28 -6.69
CA ASP A 260 -12.09 -15.26 -5.38
C ASP A 260 -12.85 -14.44 -4.31
N LEU A 261 -14.20 -14.49 -4.36
CA LEU A 261 -15.13 -13.78 -3.50
C LEU A 261 -15.73 -14.70 -2.44
N ASP A 262 -14.98 -14.95 -1.38
CA ASP A 262 -15.43 -15.85 -0.29
C ASP A 262 -16.47 -15.19 0.63
N HIS A 263 -16.54 -13.83 0.64
CA HIS A 263 -17.48 -13.10 1.47
C HIS A 263 -18.55 -12.40 0.62
N SER A 264 -19.75 -13.00 0.55
CA SER A 264 -20.88 -12.43 -0.17
C SER A 264 -22.13 -12.38 0.70
N THR A 265 -22.90 -11.30 0.58
CA THR A 265 -24.25 -11.15 1.15
C THR A 265 -25.23 -11.00 0.00
N LEU A 266 -26.10 -11.98 -0.15
CA LEU A 266 -26.99 -12.08 -1.30
C LEU A 266 -28.45 -12.12 -0.82
N GLN A 267 -29.30 -11.28 -1.43
CA GLN A 267 -30.74 -11.31 -1.24
C GLN A 267 -31.39 -11.94 -2.48
N LEU A 268 -32.01 -13.08 -2.32
CA LEU A 268 -32.84 -13.67 -3.39
C LEU A 268 -34.24 -13.09 -3.32
N GLU A 269 -34.76 -12.61 -4.46
CA GLU A 269 -36.02 -11.90 -4.54
C GLU A 269 -36.94 -12.51 -5.60
N PRO A 270 -38.27 -12.60 -5.31
CA PRO A 270 -39.27 -12.88 -6.36
C PRO A 270 -39.42 -11.64 -7.28
N PRO A 271 -39.80 -11.80 -8.55
CA PRO A 271 -39.93 -10.72 -9.52
C PRO A 271 -40.84 -9.55 -9.07
N ARG A 272 -41.84 -9.82 -8.25
CA ARG A 272 -42.75 -8.82 -7.68
C ARG A 272 -42.09 -7.92 -6.61
N HIS A 273 -40.95 -8.32 -6.01
CA HIS A 273 -40.23 -7.56 -4.98
C HIS A 273 -39.28 -6.59 -5.59
N ALA A 274 -38.63 -6.91 -6.69
CA ALA A 274 -37.62 -6.09 -7.36
C ALA A 274 -38.04 -4.65 -7.71
N GLY A 275 -39.35 -4.38 -7.76
CA GLY A 275 -39.91 -3.04 -8.01
C GLY A 275 -40.23 -2.22 -6.76
N THR A 276 -40.09 -2.79 -5.55
CA THR A 276 -40.50 -2.13 -4.29
C THR A 276 -39.35 -1.37 -3.62
N GLU A 277 -38.11 -1.65 -3.98
CA GLU A 277 -36.94 -0.95 -3.48
C GLU A 277 -36.66 0.29 -4.30
N ASN A 278 -36.34 1.40 -3.62
CA ASN A 278 -35.82 2.60 -4.31
C ASN A 278 -34.46 2.21 -4.92
N GLN A 279 -34.46 1.96 -6.22
CA GLN A 279 -33.21 1.78 -6.98
C GLN A 279 -32.45 3.09 -6.90
N THR A 280 -31.50 3.19 -5.96
CA THR A 280 -30.67 4.37 -5.77
C THR A 280 -29.51 4.44 -6.77
N MET A 281 -29.52 3.61 -7.83
CA MET A 281 -28.67 3.80 -9.04
C MET A 281 -29.17 2.96 -10.21
#